data_b379c9a7e93d6c3c6c5d7aeb397ee2c2
#
_entry.id   b379c9a7e93d6c3c6c5d7aeb397ee2c2
#
_cell.length_a   1.000
_cell.length_b   1.000
_cell.length_c   1.000
_cell.angle_alpha   90.00
_cell.angle_beta   90.00
_cell.angle_gamma   90.00
#
_symmetry.space_group_name_H-M   'P 1'
#
loop_
_entity.id
_entity.type
_entity.pdbx_description
1 polymer ?
#
loop_
_entity_poly.entity_id
_entity_poly.type
_entity_poly.pdbx_seq_one_letter_code
_entity_poly.pdbx_strand_id
1 'polypeptide(L)'
;MKGIIQHLATNVFHTGDSGFPTGTDLDETKINYVLRRIWEDSNGNVDLIIVGGFQKRKINAFTASSRSYAAGDTTFTDMINIYESDFGVCRIATTRWIPQDAVMFLDSSRISVLPLAGRSFHFKPLASSGDYECGELIGEYTLELKNEAAHGLIRDLSTS
;
A
#
# COMPACT_ATOMS: atom_id res chain seq x y z
N MET A 1 -10.21 0.74 -15.93
CA MET A 1 -9.64 1.56 -14.84
C MET A 1 -8.21 1.07 -14.60
N LYS A 2 -7.24 1.97 -14.51
CA LYS A 2 -5.86 1.60 -14.15
C LYS A 2 -5.75 1.42 -12.64
N GLY A 3 -4.96 0.45 -12.18
CA GLY A 3 -4.66 0.26 -10.76
C GLY A 3 -3.59 1.26 -10.25
N ILE A 4 -3.46 1.42 -8.93
CA ILE A 4 -2.50 2.35 -8.31
C ILE A 4 -1.08 2.12 -8.84
N ILE A 5 -0.62 0.87 -8.91
CA ILE A 5 0.72 0.51 -9.39
C ILE A 5 1.01 1.03 -10.81
N GLN A 6 -0.02 1.13 -11.66
CA GLN A 6 0.13 1.60 -13.04
C GLN A 6 0.17 3.13 -13.17
N HIS A 7 -0.17 3.84 -12.09
CA HIS A 7 -0.08 5.29 -12.01
C HIS A 7 1.25 5.77 -11.44
N LEU A 8 1.97 4.90 -10.72
CA LEU A 8 3.26 5.23 -10.13
C LEU A 8 4.37 5.17 -11.19
N ALA A 9 5.11 6.27 -11.32
CA ALA A 9 6.23 6.39 -12.26
C ALA A 9 7.47 7.03 -11.61
N THR A 10 7.31 7.97 -10.67
CA THR A 10 8.41 8.77 -10.12
C THR A 10 9.21 8.02 -9.05
N ASN A 11 8.54 7.52 -8.02
CA ASN A 11 9.17 6.84 -6.88
C ASN A 11 9.03 5.32 -7.00
N VAL A 12 9.46 4.76 -8.13
CA VAL A 12 9.54 3.32 -8.36
C VAL A 12 11.00 2.91 -8.30
N PHE A 13 11.32 2.04 -7.35
CA PHE A 13 12.68 1.57 -7.07
C PHE A 13 12.77 0.07 -7.35
N HIS A 14 13.77 -0.31 -8.12
CA HIS A 14 14.09 -1.70 -8.39
C HIS A 14 15.30 -2.15 -7.56
N THR A 15 15.31 -3.39 -7.10
CA THR A 15 16.49 -3.94 -6.46
C THR A 15 17.61 -4.03 -7.47
N GLY A 16 18.71 -3.29 -7.23
CA GLY A 16 19.82 -3.16 -8.19
C GLY A 16 19.95 -1.81 -8.87
N ASP A 17 18.97 -0.89 -8.67
CA ASP A 17 19.09 0.48 -9.15
C ASP A 17 20.29 1.19 -8.52
N SER A 18 20.95 2.03 -9.31
CA SER A 18 22.07 2.86 -8.83
C SER A 18 21.57 3.85 -7.78
N GLY A 19 22.15 3.78 -6.56
CA GLY A 19 21.77 4.63 -5.44
C GLY A 19 20.67 4.04 -4.53
N PHE A 20 20.03 2.94 -4.92
CA PHE A 20 19.14 2.19 -4.04
C PHE A 20 19.93 1.20 -3.18
N PRO A 21 19.55 0.92 -1.92
CA PRO A 21 20.27 -0.03 -1.07
C PRO A 21 20.40 -1.40 -1.70
N THR A 22 21.61 -1.97 -1.65
CA THR A 22 21.95 -3.24 -2.29
C THR A 22 21.22 -4.44 -1.68
N GLY A 23 21.15 -5.54 -2.43
CA GLY A 23 20.49 -6.79 -2.03
C GLY A 23 19.04 -6.86 -2.50
N THR A 24 18.52 -8.09 -2.56
CA THR A 24 17.14 -8.37 -3.02
C THR A 24 16.14 -8.53 -1.88
N ASP A 25 16.63 -8.74 -0.65
CA ASP A 25 15.76 -8.85 0.53
C ASP A 25 15.22 -7.49 0.97
N LEU A 26 14.01 -7.50 1.51
CA LEU A 26 13.43 -6.31 2.13
C LEU A 26 14.07 -6.07 3.49
N ASP A 27 14.71 -4.91 3.64
CA ASP A 27 15.35 -4.45 4.87
C ASP A 27 14.78 -3.11 5.32
N GLU A 28 14.97 -2.78 6.59
CA GLU A 28 14.60 -1.49 7.17
C GLU A 28 15.24 -0.32 6.42
N THR A 29 16.49 -0.48 5.97
CA THR A 29 17.21 0.55 5.19
C THR A 29 16.47 0.91 3.90
N LYS A 30 15.89 -0.08 3.20
CA LYS A 30 15.11 0.16 1.98
C LYS A 30 13.81 0.90 2.25
N ILE A 31 13.12 0.53 3.33
CA ILE A 31 11.89 1.21 3.76
C ILE A 31 12.19 2.68 4.07
N ASN A 32 13.19 2.94 4.91
CA ASN A 32 13.57 4.30 5.29
C ASN A 32 14.09 5.11 4.11
N TYR A 33 14.78 4.48 3.15
CA TYR A 33 15.23 5.15 1.93
C TYR A 33 14.03 5.68 1.12
N VAL A 34 13.01 4.84 0.91
CA VAL A 34 11.82 5.25 0.15
C VAL A 34 11.03 6.33 0.88
N LEU A 35 10.83 6.18 2.19
CA LEU A 35 10.14 7.18 3.01
C LEU A 35 10.86 8.54 2.95
N ARG A 36 12.20 8.54 3.06
CA ARG A 36 13.01 9.73 2.95
C ARG A 36 12.87 10.39 1.58
N ARG A 37 12.95 9.60 0.49
CA ARG A 37 12.81 10.13 -0.88
C ARG A 37 11.45 10.77 -1.11
N ILE A 38 10.37 10.12 -0.67
CA ILE A 38 9.02 10.69 -0.77
C ILE A 38 8.92 11.99 0.02
N TRP A 39 9.48 12.04 1.23
CA TRP A 39 9.46 13.22 2.09
C TRP A 39 10.27 14.39 1.48
N GLU A 40 11.48 14.12 0.96
CA GLU A 40 12.36 15.12 0.34
C GLU A 40 11.80 15.65 -0.98
N ASP A 41 11.32 14.78 -1.86
CA ASP A 41 11.00 15.13 -3.26
C ASP A 41 9.56 15.62 -3.45
N SER A 42 8.62 15.18 -2.65
CA SER A 42 7.19 15.39 -2.92
C SER A 42 6.38 16.01 -1.78
N ASN A 43 6.99 16.21 -0.62
CA ASN A 43 6.27 16.60 0.59
C ASN A 43 5.06 15.65 0.88
N GLY A 44 5.21 14.38 0.53
CA GLY A 44 4.25 13.33 0.83
C GLY A 44 4.39 12.84 2.26
N ASN A 45 3.28 12.50 2.88
CA ASN A 45 3.25 11.88 4.20
C ASN A 45 2.69 10.46 4.07
N VAL A 46 3.58 9.49 3.96
CA VAL A 46 3.19 8.09 3.84
C VAL A 46 2.58 7.62 5.16
N ASP A 47 1.32 7.22 5.13
CA ASP A 47 0.58 6.68 6.27
C ASP A 47 0.25 5.19 6.13
N LEU A 48 0.39 4.64 4.91
CA LEU A 48 0.02 3.25 4.60
C LEU A 48 1.09 2.55 3.78
N ILE A 49 1.56 1.40 4.29
CA ILE A 49 2.44 0.49 3.58
C ILE A 49 1.66 -0.78 3.25
N ILE A 50 1.53 -1.11 1.96
CA ILE A 50 0.84 -2.31 1.51
C ILE A 50 1.85 -3.35 1.06
N VAL A 51 1.73 -4.56 1.60
CA VAL A 51 2.68 -5.66 1.37
C VAL A 51 1.98 -6.98 1.10
N GLY A 52 2.65 -7.87 0.39
CA GLY A 52 2.29 -9.27 0.28
C GLY A 52 2.64 -10.04 1.56
N GLY A 53 2.13 -11.26 1.68
CA GLY A 53 2.35 -12.10 2.87
C GLY A 53 3.82 -12.41 3.14
N PHE A 54 4.62 -12.63 2.09
CA PHE A 54 6.05 -12.90 2.24
C PHE A 54 6.81 -11.69 2.79
N GLN A 55 6.60 -10.51 2.21
CA GLN A 55 7.28 -9.29 2.66
C GLN A 55 6.82 -8.88 4.07
N LYS A 56 5.58 -9.17 4.45
CA LYS A 56 5.11 -8.96 5.83
C LYS A 56 5.91 -9.78 6.84
N ARG A 57 6.22 -11.04 6.52
CA ARG A 57 7.07 -11.88 7.38
C ARG A 57 8.49 -11.34 7.50
N LYS A 58 9.07 -10.80 6.41
CA LYS A 58 10.39 -10.14 6.44
C LYS A 58 10.35 -8.90 7.36
N ILE A 59 9.31 -8.08 7.27
CA ILE A 59 9.14 -6.91 8.16
C ILE A 59 9.07 -7.36 9.64
N ASN A 60 8.28 -8.35 9.94
CA ASN A 60 8.20 -8.89 11.31
C ASN A 60 9.56 -9.40 11.79
N ALA A 61 10.33 -10.06 10.94
CA ALA A 61 11.62 -10.64 11.29
C ALA A 61 12.67 -9.59 11.67
N PHE A 62 12.86 -8.53 10.87
CA PHE A 62 13.86 -7.51 11.21
C PHE A 62 13.41 -6.61 12.37
N THR A 63 12.10 -6.37 12.52
CA THR A 63 11.59 -5.59 13.63
C THR A 63 11.63 -6.38 14.95
N ALA A 64 11.46 -7.70 14.91
CA ALA A 64 11.62 -8.57 16.08
C ALA A 64 13.07 -8.57 16.60
N SER A 65 14.07 -8.48 15.70
CA SER A 65 15.48 -8.45 16.08
C SER A 65 15.90 -7.14 16.79
N SER A 66 15.18 -6.04 16.57
CA SER A 66 15.44 -4.75 17.21
C SER A 66 14.69 -4.56 18.53
N ARG A 67 13.78 -5.47 18.91
CA ARG A 67 13.08 -5.41 20.19
C ARG A 67 13.93 -5.96 21.31
N SER A 68 14.26 -5.11 22.30
CA SER A 68 14.75 -5.54 23.59
C SER A 68 13.59 -6.11 24.40
N TYR A 69 13.58 -7.43 24.64
CA TYR A 69 12.57 -8.07 25.49
C TYR A 69 12.80 -7.67 26.95
N ALA A 70 11.82 -6.97 27.55
CA ALA A 70 11.76 -6.88 29.01
C ALA A 70 11.41 -8.27 29.55
N ALA A 71 12.28 -8.82 30.42
CA ALA A 71 12.08 -10.11 31.03
C ALA A 71 10.79 -10.11 31.87
N GLY A 72 9.76 -10.80 31.42
CA GLY A 72 8.49 -10.94 32.15
C GLY A 72 7.24 -11.06 31.26
N ASP A 73 7.30 -10.72 30.01
CA ASP A 73 6.13 -10.78 29.13
C ASP A 73 6.23 -11.98 28.19
N THR A 74 5.42 -13.01 28.47
CA THR A 74 5.37 -14.27 27.70
C THR A 74 4.41 -14.21 26.49
N THR A 75 3.92 -13.04 26.13
CA THR A 75 3.02 -12.88 24.98
C THR A 75 3.83 -12.64 23.71
N PHE A 76 3.99 -13.69 22.90
CA PHE A 76 4.55 -13.56 21.56
C PHE A 76 3.54 -12.85 20.65
N THR A 77 3.66 -11.54 20.52
CA THR A 77 2.89 -10.78 19.53
C THR A 77 3.77 -10.56 18.30
N ASP A 78 3.67 -11.46 17.35
CA ASP A 78 4.46 -11.45 16.11
C ASP A 78 3.81 -10.57 15.01
N MET A 79 2.85 -9.73 15.38
CA MET A 79 2.13 -8.87 14.43
C MET A 79 2.49 -7.40 14.62
N ILE A 80 3.32 -6.90 13.71
CA ILE A 80 3.59 -5.46 13.60
C ILE A 80 2.64 -4.89 12.55
N ASN A 81 1.70 -4.08 12.99
CA ASN A 81 0.76 -3.37 12.12
C ASN A 81 1.08 -1.88 12.01
N ILE A 82 2.00 -1.39 12.82
CA ILE A 82 2.43 0.02 12.85
C ILE A 82 3.96 0.03 12.77
N TYR A 83 4.48 0.81 11.85
CA TYR A 83 5.90 1.08 11.70
C TYR A 83 6.15 2.57 11.97
N GLU A 84 6.92 2.86 13.01
CA GLU A 84 7.38 4.19 13.35
C GLU A 84 8.74 4.44 12.71
N SER A 85 8.82 5.45 11.87
CA SER A 85 10.04 5.92 11.22
C SER A 85 10.30 7.36 11.60
N ASP A 86 11.50 7.86 11.29
CA ASP A 86 11.86 9.27 11.46
C ASP A 86 10.99 10.24 10.64
N PHE A 87 10.29 9.71 9.63
CA PHE A 87 9.46 10.47 8.69
C PHE A 87 7.96 10.37 8.96
N GLY A 88 7.56 9.62 9.98
CA GLY A 88 6.16 9.46 10.37
C GLY A 88 5.79 8.04 10.77
N VAL A 89 4.53 7.89 11.12
CA VAL A 89 3.95 6.61 11.55
C VAL A 89 3.16 6.00 10.40
N CYS A 90 3.59 4.84 9.93
CA CYS A 90 2.97 4.12 8.83
C CYS A 90 2.19 2.90 9.35
N ARG A 91 0.99 2.69 8.85
CA ARG A 91 0.24 1.45 9.06
C ARG A 91 0.65 0.42 8.01
N ILE A 92 0.90 -0.82 8.43
CA ILE A 92 1.21 -1.91 7.52
C ILE A 92 -0.04 -2.76 7.27
N ALA A 93 -0.49 -2.81 6.03
CA ALA A 93 -1.62 -3.63 5.59
C ALA A 93 -1.14 -4.76 4.66
N THR A 94 -1.61 -5.98 4.93
CA THR A 94 -1.33 -7.12 4.06
C THR A 94 -2.47 -7.34 3.07
N THR A 95 -2.11 -7.59 1.81
CA THR A 95 -3.07 -7.96 0.78
C THR A 95 -2.52 -9.07 -0.12
N ARG A 96 -3.43 -9.90 -0.62
CA ARG A 96 -3.09 -10.96 -1.59
C ARG A 96 -3.01 -10.46 -3.03
N TRP A 97 -3.47 -9.23 -3.26
CA TRP A 97 -3.60 -8.66 -4.61
C TRP A 97 -2.37 -7.92 -5.09
N ILE A 98 -1.42 -7.62 -4.20
CA ILE A 98 -0.12 -7.06 -4.57
C ILE A 98 0.83 -8.20 -4.97
N PRO A 99 1.70 -8.01 -5.98
CA PRO A 99 2.78 -8.94 -6.28
C PRO A 99 3.63 -9.22 -5.03
N GLN A 100 4.07 -10.45 -4.84
CA GLN A 100 4.83 -10.85 -3.64
C GLN A 100 6.22 -10.22 -3.57
N ASP A 101 6.75 -9.79 -4.71
CA ASP A 101 8.03 -9.12 -4.89
C ASP A 101 7.95 -7.59 -4.75
N ALA A 102 6.76 -7.05 -4.40
CA ALA A 102 6.52 -5.62 -4.35
C ALA A 102 6.06 -5.13 -2.98
N VAL A 103 6.46 -3.90 -2.63
CA VAL A 103 6.01 -3.14 -1.47
C VAL A 103 5.57 -1.76 -1.91
N MET A 104 4.36 -1.36 -1.55
CA MET A 104 3.77 -0.08 -1.94
C MET A 104 3.61 0.85 -0.74
N PHE A 105 4.03 2.10 -0.93
CA PHE A 105 3.96 3.17 0.05
C PHE A 105 2.94 4.20 -0.40
N LEU A 106 1.94 4.48 0.42
CA LEU A 106 0.82 5.34 0.04
C LEU A 106 0.59 6.45 1.05
N ASP A 107 0.22 7.60 0.53
CA ASP A 107 -0.40 8.70 1.28
C ASP A 107 -1.91 8.64 1.02
N SER A 108 -2.67 8.14 2.00
CA SER A 108 -4.11 7.91 1.83
C SER A 108 -4.90 9.21 1.64
N SER A 109 -4.37 10.34 2.10
CA SER A 109 -5.01 11.65 1.94
C SER A 109 -5.08 12.11 0.48
N ARG A 110 -4.22 11.56 -0.38
CA ARG A 110 -4.09 11.90 -1.80
C ARG A 110 -4.73 10.89 -2.76
N ILE A 111 -5.44 9.92 -2.21
CA ILE A 111 -6.16 8.90 -2.97
C ILE A 111 -7.66 9.09 -2.73
N SER A 112 -8.43 9.17 -3.79
CA SER A 112 -9.88 9.30 -3.70
C SER A 112 -10.56 8.36 -4.71
N VAL A 113 -11.68 7.79 -4.30
CA VAL A 113 -12.56 7.03 -5.19
C VAL A 113 -13.72 7.94 -5.55
N LEU A 114 -13.82 8.30 -6.83
CA LEU A 114 -14.82 9.25 -7.31
C LEU A 114 -15.87 8.54 -8.16
N PRO A 115 -17.17 8.78 -7.89
CA PRO A 115 -18.22 8.34 -8.78
C PRO A 115 -18.26 9.23 -10.03
N LEU A 116 -18.65 8.66 -11.17
CA LEU A 116 -18.99 9.45 -12.33
C LEU A 116 -20.23 10.31 -12.03
N ALA A 117 -20.21 11.56 -12.46
CA ALA A 117 -21.31 12.50 -12.19
C ALA A 117 -22.66 11.91 -12.64
N GLY A 118 -23.62 11.83 -11.71
CA GLY A 118 -24.93 11.24 -11.94
C GLY A 118 -24.96 9.70 -11.98
N ARG A 119 -23.81 9.01 -11.77
CA ARG A 119 -23.71 7.55 -11.79
C ARG A 119 -23.10 6.95 -10.53
N SER A 120 -23.31 7.57 -9.39
CA SER A 120 -23.07 6.92 -8.11
C SER A 120 -24.02 5.73 -7.92
N PHE A 121 -23.75 4.85 -6.98
CA PHE A 121 -24.64 3.71 -6.74
C PHE A 121 -26.09 4.15 -6.57
N HIS A 122 -26.94 3.69 -7.50
CA HIS A 122 -28.38 3.92 -7.45
C HIS A 122 -29.10 2.70 -8.02
N PHE A 123 -30.32 2.50 -7.51
CA PHE A 123 -31.23 1.49 -8.02
C PHE A 123 -32.00 2.06 -9.22
N LYS A 124 -31.96 1.34 -10.35
CA LYS A 124 -32.75 1.65 -11.54
C LYS A 124 -33.81 0.59 -11.71
N PRO A 125 -35.10 0.92 -11.55
CA PRO A 125 -36.16 -0.02 -11.81
C PRO A 125 -36.21 -0.37 -13.29
N LEU A 126 -36.37 -1.64 -13.58
CA LEU A 126 -36.62 -2.16 -14.94
C LEU A 126 -38.10 -2.41 -15.13
N ALA A 127 -38.49 -2.57 -16.40
CA ALA A 127 -39.90 -2.87 -16.74
C ALA A 127 -40.31 -4.22 -16.09
N SER A 128 -41.45 -4.22 -15.44
CA SER A 128 -42.04 -5.44 -14.88
C SER A 128 -42.58 -6.30 -16.04
N SER A 129 -42.26 -7.61 -16.00
CA SER A 129 -42.76 -8.60 -16.94
C SER A 129 -43.43 -9.73 -16.16
N GLY A 130 -44.66 -9.47 -15.69
CA GLY A 130 -45.41 -10.40 -14.87
C GLY A 130 -45.57 -9.89 -13.42
N ASP A 131 -45.74 -10.80 -12.48
CA ASP A 131 -46.01 -10.53 -11.04
C ASP A 131 -44.72 -10.35 -10.20
N TYR A 132 -43.66 -9.82 -10.82
CA TYR A 132 -42.38 -9.55 -10.12
C TYR A 132 -41.82 -8.20 -10.54
N GLU A 133 -41.10 -7.55 -9.62
CA GLU A 133 -40.36 -6.34 -9.86
C GLU A 133 -38.88 -6.66 -10.12
N CYS A 134 -38.34 -6.12 -11.22
CA CYS A 134 -36.93 -6.22 -11.57
C CYS A 134 -36.27 -4.85 -11.46
N GLY A 135 -35.02 -4.85 -11.03
CA GLY A 135 -34.20 -3.65 -11.01
C GLY A 135 -32.71 -3.99 -11.12
N GLU A 136 -31.94 -3.01 -11.48
CA GLU A 136 -30.48 -3.11 -11.55
C GLU A 136 -29.84 -2.08 -10.62
N LEU A 137 -28.72 -2.47 -10.01
CA LEU A 137 -27.87 -1.56 -9.24
C LEU A 137 -26.74 -1.08 -10.16
N ILE A 138 -26.68 0.21 -10.41
CA ILE A 138 -25.69 0.82 -11.30
C ILE A 138 -24.74 1.67 -10.45
N GLY A 139 -23.44 1.60 -10.77
CA GLY A 139 -22.44 2.47 -10.17
C GLY A 139 -21.18 2.49 -11.04
N GLU A 140 -20.70 3.67 -11.37
CA GLU A 140 -19.46 3.88 -12.11
C GLU A 140 -18.49 4.72 -11.26
N TYR A 141 -17.31 4.16 -11.00
CA TYR A 141 -16.31 4.77 -10.14
C TYR A 141 -14.95 4.79 -10.83
N THR A 142 -14.15 5.78 -10.48
CA THR A 142 -12.75 5.86 -10.88
C THR A 142 -11.86 6.14 -9.67
N LEU A 143 -10.59 5.82 -9.81
CA LEU A 143 -9.56 6.17 -8.83
C LEU A 143 -8.90 7.48 -9.24
N GLU A 144 -8.86 8.44 -8.33
CA GLU A 144 -8.08 9.66 -8.45
C GLU A 144 -6.84 9.56 -7.58
N LEU A 145 -5.69 9.81 -8.17
CA LEU A 145 -4.40 9.93 -7.51
C LEU A 145 -3.92 11.38 -7.67
N LYS A 146 -4.03 12.19 -6.59
CA LYS A 146 -3.83 13.66 -6.67
C LYS A 146 -2.39 14.08 -6.84
N ASN A 147 -1.45 13.30 -6.28
CA ASN A 147 -0.02 13.53 -6.41
C ASN A 147 0.69 12.19 -6.48
N GLU A 148 1.09 11.81 -7.66
CA GLU A 148 1.75 10.53 -7.91
C GLU A 148 3.08 10.41 -7.16
N ALA A 149 3.86 11.49 -7.08
CA ALA A 149 5.17 11.50 -6.42
C ALA A 149 5.08 11.34 -4.88
N ALA A 150 3.90 11.53 -4.27
CA ALA A 150 3.70 11.30 -2.84
C ALA A 150 3.55 9.81 -2.47
N HIS A 151 3.61 8.94 -3.46
CA HIS A 151 3.55 7.50 -3.30
C HIS A 151 4.85 6.86 -3.77
N GLY A 152 5.12 5.64 -3.32
CA GLY A 152 6.32 4.89 -3.72
C GLY A 152 6.05 3.42 -3.93
N LEU A 153 6.94 2.79 -4.66
CA LEU A 153 6.89 1.36 -4.96
C LEU A 153 8.30 0.79 -4.98
N ILE A 154 8.52 -0.30 -4.26
CA ILE A 154 9.70 -1.15 -4.41
C ILE A 154 9.29 -2.38 -5.20
N ARG A 155 10.14 -2.82 -6.13
CA ARG A 155 9.95 -4.01 -6.95
C ARG A 155 11.18 -4.91 -6.93
N ASP A 156 10.99 -6.11 -7.47
CA ASP A 156 12.03 -7.12 -7.66
C ASP A 156 12.67 -7.59 -6.34
N LEU A 157 11.87 -7.56 -5.26
CA LEU A 157 12.27 -8.11 -3.98
C LEU A 157 12.27 -9.63 -4.01
N SER A 158 13.18 -10.25 -3.26
CA SER A 158 13.22 -11.70 -3.07
C SER A 158 11.90 -12.22 -2.51
N THR A 159 11.47 -13.37 -3.03
CA THR A 159 10.25 -14.10 -2.61
C THR A 159 10.57 -15.51 -2.11
N SER A 160 11.84 -15.84 -1.91
CA SER A 160 12.34 -17.14 -1.46
C SER A 160 13.36 -17.00 -0.33
#